data_58303c53cb8e0ddcb1eb787a4305c316
#
_entry.id   58303c53cb8e0ddcb1eb787a4305c316
#
_cell.length_a   1.000
_cell.length_b   1.000
_cell.length_c   1.000
_cell.angle_alpha   90.00
_cell.angle_beta   90.00
_cell.angle_gamma   90.00
#
_symmetry.space_group_name_H-M   'P 1'
#
loop_
_entity.id
_entity.type
_entity.pdbx_description
1 polymer ?
#
loop_
_entity_poly.entity_id
_entity_poly.type
_entity_poly.pdbx_seq_one_letter_code
_entity_poly.pdbx_strand_id
1 'polypeptide(L)'
;VTANPASQPAPGAHIELESLPNLRDIGGYPIAGGGRVRTGVLYRSAALSRLSPADADALQRRDIRTIFDFRTEVERTAQPDVVPDGMHVVLADVLADAASAAPDEMLEAIKDPLRASQLLAGDQTAAIFDETYRQIVSSDSALRAYRSFFTDIADPANRPALFHCTSGKDRTGWAAAALLLLLGVDEADVFHDYELTNQYLPRSAAAMIKKFTGGGGDPSTLTPVLGVDPKYLQTALTEMTSRFGSITGYFRDGLGMDDDAQDTLRAALTA
;
A
#
# COMPACT_ATOMS: atom_id res chain seq x y z
N VAL A 1 -28.95 -0.07 32.15
CA VAL A 1 -28.44 0.76 31.00
C VAL A 1 -27.33 -0.06 30.38
N THR A 2 -27.66 -0.86 29.35
CA THR A 2 -26.70 -1.60 28.56
C THR A 2 -25.91 -0.58 27.73
N ALA A 3 -24.59 -0.51 27.96
CA ALA A 3 -23.69 0.28 27.13
C ALA A 3 -23.87 -0.20 25.68
N ASN A 4 -24.21 0.72 24.80
CA ASN A 4 -24.23 0.50 23.35
C ASN A 4 -22.78 0.11 22.96
N PRO A 5 -22.52 -1.09 22.40
CA PRO A 5 -21.19 -1.39 21.91
C PRO A 5 -20.85 -0.33 20.86
N ALA A 6 -19.82 0.47 21.11
CA ALA A 6 -19.33 1.43 20.14
C ALA A 6 -19.18 0.68 18.82
N SER A 7 -19.93 1.09 17.81
CA SER A 7 -19.91 0.45 16.49
C SER A 7 -18.48 0.44 16.01
N GLN A 8 -17.91 -0.74 15.76
CA GLN A 8 -16.58 -0.85 15.18
C GLN A 8 -16.56 -0.03 13.89
N PRO A 9 -15.48 0.72 13.63
CA PRO A 9 -15.37 1.46 12.38
C PRO A 9 -15.54 0.51 11.20
N ALA A 10 -16.12 1.01 10.11
CA ALA A 10 -16.24 0.24 8.87
C ALA A 10 -14.85 -0.23 8.40
N PRO A 11 -14.74 -1.41 7.76
CA PRO A 11 -13.50 -1.85 7.15
C PRO A 11 -12.91 -0.76 6.25
N GLY A 12 -11.58 -0.57 6.30
CA GLY A 12 -10.89 0.45 5.53
C GLY A 12 -11.17 1.90 5.95
N ALA A 13 -11.86 2.14 7.10
CA ALA A 13 -12.16 3.49 7.55
C ALA A 13 -10.88 4.33 7.73
N HIS A 14 -10.90 5.55 7.20
CA HIS A 14 -9.80 6.49 7.28
C HIS A 14 -9.47 6.87 8.73
N ILE A 15 -8.20 6.83 9.06
CA ILE A 15 -7.68 7.40 10.30
C ILE A 15 -7.10 8.76 9.94
N GLU A 16 -7.85 9.83 10.24
CA GLU A 16 -7.47 11.18 9.85
C GLU A 16 -6.25 11.65 10.65
N LEU A 17 -5.08 11.67 10.01
CA LEU A 17 -3.87 12.34 10.44
C LEU A 17 -3.46 13.33 9.35
N GLU A 18 -3.15 14.57 9.73
CA GLU A 18 -2.89 15.64 8.77
C GLU A 18 -1.60 15.39 7.96
N SER A 19 -0.58 14.87 8.63
CA SER A 19 0.75 14.64 8.03
C SER A 19 0.99 13.21 7.55
N LEU A 20 0.03 12.29 7.74
CA LEU A 20 0.13 10.89 7.30
C LEU A 20 -1.11 10.50 6.49
N PRO A 21 -1.18 10.90 5.22
CA PRO A 21 -2.33 10.62 4.37
C PRO A 21 -2.48 9.11 4.09
N ASN A 22 -3.68 8.73 3.65
CA ASN A 22 -4.02 7.36 3.27
C ASN A 22 -3.89 6.33 4.41
N LEU A 23 -3.81 6.80 5.69
CA LEU A 23 -3.71 5.92 6.84
C LEU A 23 -5.05 5.24 7.13
N ARG A 24 -5.03 3.92 7.24
CA ARG A 24 -6.18 3.10 7.66
C ARG A 24 -5.76 1.76 8.22
N ASP A 25 -6.63 1.18 9.04
CA ASP A 25 -6.58 -0.22 9.45
C ASP A 25 -7.10 -1.09 8.29
N ILE A 26 -6.40 -2.16 7.95
CA ILE A 26 -6.85 -3.11 6.93
C ILE A 26 -7.72 -4.24 7.50
N GLY A 27 -8.05 -4.17 8.79
CA GLY A 27 -8.92 -5.12 9.48
C GLY A 27 -10.41 -4.86 9.29
N GLY A 28 -11.23 -5.76 9.84
CA GLY A 28 -12.68 -5.65 9.86
C GLY A 28 -13.40 -6.26 8.65
N TYR A 29 -12.71 -6.54 7.55
CA TYR A 29 -13.31 -7.18 6.38
C TYR A 29 -13.80 -8.60 6.71
N PRO A 30 -15.02 -8.99 6.24
CA PRO A 30 -15.51 -10.35 6.41
C PRO A 30 -14.66 -11.32 5.56
N ILE A 31 -14.52 -12.56 6.05
CA ILE A 31 -13.80 -13.60 5.34
C ILE A 31 -14.71 -14.78 4.98
N ALA A 32 -14.39 -15.49 3.93
CA ALA A 32 -15.09 -16.70 3.52
C ALA A 32 -15.08 -17.74 4.66
N GLY A 33 -16.22 -18.37 4.90
CA GLY A 33 -16.35 -19.34 6.00
C GLY A 33 -16.72 -18.73 7.35
N GLY A 34 -16.81 -17.43 7.44
CA GLY A 34 -17.16 -16.68 8.67
C GLY A 34 -15.95 -16.12 9.41
N GLY A 35 -16.20 -15.12 10.25
CA GLY A 35 -15.14 -14.37 10.93
C GLY A 35 -14.72 -13.10 10.17
N ARG A 36 -13.66 -12.45 10.61
CA ARG A 36 -13.17 -11.19 10.05
C ARG A 36 -11.66 -11.08 10.15
N VAL A 37 -11.08 -10.25 9.30
CA VAL A 37 -9.69 -9.79 9.47
C VAL A 37 -9.58 -9.01 10.78
N ARG A 38 -8.56 -9.31 11.61
CA ARG A 38 -8.37 -8.65 12.91
C ARG A 38 -8.12 -7.16 12.73
N THR A 39 -8.83 -6.34 13.50
CA THR A 39 -8.60 -4.89 13.58
C THR A 39 -7.49 -4.55 14.57
N GLY A 40 -6.85 -3.38 14.38
CA GLY A 40 -5.82 -2.90 15.31
C GLY A 40 -4.47 -3.63 15.17
N VAL A 41 -4.29 -4.40 14.10
CA VAL A 41 -3.11 -5.26 13.91
C VAL A 41 -2.22 -4.79 12.77
N LEU A 42 -2.82 -4.40 11.65
CA LEU A 42 -2.09 -3.95 10.47
C LEU A 42 -2.69 -2.66 9.92
N TYR A 43 -1.81 -1.70 9.70
CA TYR A 43 -2.14 -0.39 9.15
C TYR A 43 -1.38 -0.14 7.85
N ARG A 44 -2.00 0.57 6.91
CA ARG A 44 -1.34 1.03 5.70
C ARG A 44 -1.41 2.55 5.58
N SER A 45 -0.38 3.19 4.99
CA SER A 45 -0.33 4.64 4.81
C SER A 45 0.56 5.07 3.65
N ALA A 46 0.64 6.38 3.41
CA ALA A 46 1.75 7.00 2.68
C ALA A 46 3.03 7.03 3.55
N ALA A 47 4.16 7.48 2.97
CA ALA A 47 5.43 7.64 3.66
C ALA A 47 5.33 8.60 4.85
N LEU A 48 6.14 8.33 5.88
CA LEU A 48 6.19 9.10 7.12
C LEU A 48 7.13 10.32 7.02
N SER A 49 7.60 10.68 5.83
CA SER A 49 8.63 11.71 5.61
C SER A 49 8.21 13.11 6.10
N ARG A 50 6.93 13.34 6.33
CA ARG A 50 6.38 14.61 6.83
C ARG A 50 5.63 14.46 8.16
N LEU A 51 5.85 13.35 8.86
CA LEU A 51 5.12 13.05 10.09
C LEU A 51 5.32 14.15 11.13
N SER A 52 4.22 14.76 11.56
CA SER A 52 4.24 15.77 12.64
C SER A 52 4.38 15.10 14.01
N PRO A 53 4.90 15.81 15.03
CA PRO A 53 4.97 15.28 16.39
C PRO A 53 3.60 14.82 16.92
N ALA A 54 2.54 15.58 16.64
CA ALA A 54 1.18 15.24 17.07
C ALA A 54 0.67 13.94 16.43
N ASP A 55 0.99 13.70 15.15
CA ASP A 55 0.62 12.50 14.45
C ASP A 55 1.53 11.32 14.84
N ALA A 56 2.80 11.57 15.17
CA ALA A 56 3.68 10.57 15.77
C ALA A 56 3.11 10.03 17.09
N ASP A 57 2.67 10.92 17.98
CA ASP A 57 1.98 10.52 19.21
C ASP A 57 0.71 9.70 18.94
N ALA A 58 -0.01 10.02 17.86
CA ALA A 58 -1.18 9.24 17.45
C ALA A 58 -0.85 7.83 16.96
N LEU A 59 0.30 7.63 16.32
CA LEU A 59 0.81 6.30 15.97
C LEU A 59 1.28 5.53 17.21
N GLN A 60 1.97 6.20 18.15
CA GLN A 60 2.40 5.59 19.41
C GLN A 60 1.21 5.09 20.22
N ARG A 61 0.10 5.85 20.28
CA ARG A 61 -1.13 5.40 20.97
C ARG A 61 -1.80 4.17 20.34
N ARG A 62 -1.39 3.76 19.13
CA ARG A 62 -1.81 2.53 18.45
C ARG A 62 -0.87 1.36 18.69
N ASP A 63 0.15 1.57 19.55
CA ASP A 63 1.16 0.58 19.91
C ASP A 63 1.89 -0.02 18.68
N ILE A 64 1.99 0.75 17.58
CA ILE A 64 2.69 0.29 16.37
C ILE A 64 4.15 0.02 16.74
N ARG A 65 4.61 -1.20 16.46
CA ARG A 65 5.95 -1.68 16.79
C ARG A 65 6.89 -1.66 15.59
N THR A 66 6.34 -2.02 14.42
CA THR A 66 7.16 -2.21 13.22
C THR A 66 6.57 -1.40 12.06
N ILE A 67 7.46 -0.75 11.33
CA ILE A 67 7.15 -0.04 10.09
C ILE A 67 7.86 -0.77 8.95
N PHE A 68 7.13 -1.22 7.94
CA PHE A 68 7.66 -1.82 6.73
C PHE A 68 7.67 -0.78 5.60
N ASP A 69 8.85 -0.44 5.13
CA ASP A 69 9.06 0.55 4.07
C ASP A 69 9.38 -0.16 2.75
N PHE A 70 8.44 -0.10 1.80
CA PHE A 70 8.55 -0.72 0.47
C PHE A 70 9.23 0.18 -0.58
N ARG A 71 9.73 1.35 -0.18
CA ARG A 71 10.36 2.32 -1.08
C ARG A 71 11.76 1.88 -1.50
N THR A 72 12.15 2.40 -2.67
CA THR A 72 13.52 2.28 -3.16
C THR A 72 14.51 3.07 -2.27
N GLU A 73 15.79 2.74 -2.36
CA GLU A 73 16.84 3.50 -1.66
C GLU A 73 16.85 4.98 -2.11
N VAL A 74 16.60 5.24 -3.39
CA VAL A 74 16.53 6.61 -3.94
C VAL A 74 15.41 7.40 -3.29
N GLU A 75 14.20 6.83 -3.20
CA GLU A 75 13.05 7.47 -2.54
C GLU A 75 13.32 7.76 -1.06
N ARG A 76 13.88 6.79 -0.34
CA ARG A 76 14.22 6.92 1.09
C ARG A 76 15.28 8.00 1.35
N THR A 77 16.28 8.07 0.48
CA THR A 77 17.36 9.08 0.57
C THR A 77 16.81 10.47 0.26
N ALA A 78 15.95 10.60 -0.74
CA ALA A 78 15.35 11.88 -1.11
C ALA A 78 14.35 12.40 -0.08
N GLN A 79 13.61 11.50 0.58
CA GLN A 79 12.59 11.82 1.57
C GLN A 79 12.61 10.79 2.72
N PRO A 80 13.58 10.90 3.66
CA PRO A 80 13.67 9.98 4.79
C PRO A 80 12.43 10.08 5.69
N ASP A 81 12.01 8.96 6.26
CA ASP A 81 10.91 8.93 7.21
C ASP A 81 11.29 9.55 8.54
N VAL A 82 10.31 10.20 9.16
CA VAL A 82 10.35 10.58 10.58
C VAL A 82 9.79 9.40 11.37
N VAL A 83 10.68 8.59 11.95
CA VAL A 83 10.31 7.39 12.69
C VAL A 83 10.10 7.74 14.16
N PRO A 84 8.90 7.49 14.74
CA PRO A 84 8.68 7.70 16.16
C PRO A 84 9.56 6.78 17.03
N ASP A 85 9.96 7.27 18.20
CA ASP A 85 10.77 6.51 19.15
C ASP A 85 10.10 5.17 19.51
N GLY A 86 10.93 4.13 19.58
CA GLY A 86 10.51 2.78 19.95
C GLY A 86 9.92 1.94 18.80
N MET A 87 9.76 2.50 17.60
CA MET A 87 9.33 1.76 16.43
C MET A 87 10.54 1.21 15.65
N HIS A 88 10.44 -0.04 15.22
CA HIS A 88 11.44 -0.69 14.37
C HIS A 88 11.10 -0.50 12.89
N VAL A 89 12.10 -0.22 12.05
CA VAL A 89 11.91 -0.10 10.60
C VAL A 89 12.54 -1.27 9.88
N VAL A 90 11.74 -1.94 9.05
CA VAL A 90 12.18 -2.98 8.12
C VAL A 90 12.15 -2.42 6.71
N LEU A 91 13.31 -2.37 6.07
CA LEU A 91 13.44 -1.94 4.69
C LEU A 91 13.19 -3.12 3.76
N ALA A 92 12.17 -3.00 2.91
CA ALA A 92 11.74 -4.06 2.01
C ALA A 92 11.53 -3.48 0.59
N ASP A 93 12.62 -3.15 -0.09
CA ASP A 93 12.60 -2.51 -1.41
C ASP A 93 11.98 -3.44 -2.46
N VAL A 94 10.75 -3.12 -2.85
CA VAL A 94 9.96 -3.91 -3.81
C VAL A 94 10.45 -3.74 -5.24
N LEU A 95 11.09 -2.63 -5.58
CA LEU A 95 11.49 -2.28 -6.94
C LEU A 95 13.02 -2.21 -7.11
N ALA A 96 13.79 -2.83 -6.21
CA ALA A 96 15.26 -2.80 -6.27
C ALA A 96 15.83 -3.34 -7.59
N ASP A 97 15.15 -4.28 -8.23
CA ASP A 97 15.55 -4.88 -9.53
C ASP A 97 14.85 -4.21 -10.73
N ALA A 98 14.02 -3.18 -10.50
CA ALA A 98 13.27 -2.55 -11.57
C ALA A 98 14.21 -1.82 -12.55
N ALA A 99 14.08 -2.13 -13.83
CA ALA A 99 14.91 -1.57 -14.87
C ALA A 99 14.63 -0.07 -15.14
N SER A 100 13.52 0.46 -14.61
CA SER A 100 13.15 1.86 -14.76
C SER A 100 12.70 2.45 -13.42
N ALA A 101 13.19 3.63 -13.09
CA ALA A 101 12.72 4.48 -12.01
C ALA A 101 11.38 5.18 -12.39
N ALA A 102 10.52 4.51 -13.19
CA ALA A 102 9.33 5.13 -13.77
C ALA A 102 8.43 5.86 -12.73
N PRO A 103 8.16 5.33 -11.53
CA PRO A 103 7.43 6.06 -10.51
C PRO A 103 8.15 7.32 -10.04
N ASP A 104 9.48 7.27 -9.91
CA ASP A 104 10.30 8.40 -9.45
C ASP A 104 10.44 9.47 -10.54
N GLU A 105 10.63 9.04 -11.79
CA GLU A 105 10.65 9.95 -12.95
C GLU A 105 9.30 10.65 -13.15
N MET A 106 8.18 9.94 -12.90
CA MET A 106 6.84 10.53 -12.94
C MET A 106 6.63 11.57 -11.83
N LEU A 107 7.06 11.29 -10.61
CA LEU A 107 6.98 12.25 -9.50
C LEU A 107 7.84 13.48 -9.74
N GLU A 108 9.01 13.34 -10.38
CA GLU A 108 9.84 14.49 -10.79
C GLU A 108 9.21 15.24 -11.97
N ALA A 109 8.63 14.54 -12.94
CA ALA A 109 7.99 15.17 -14.09
C ALA A 109 6.81 16.06 -13.69
N ILE A 110 6.06 15.69 -12.67
CA ILE A 110 4.91 16.49 -12.18
C ILE A 110 5.34 17.88 -11.70
N LYS A 111 6.60 18.07 -11.35
CA LYS A 111 7.13 19.40 -10.96
C LYS A 111 7.17 20.40 -12.11
N ASP A 112 7.22 19.90 -13.38
CA ASP A 112 7.17 20.68 -14.60
C ASP A 112 5.92 20.31 -15.43
N PRO A 113 4.89 21.19 -15.54
CA PRO A 113 3.65 20.91 -16.26
C PRO A 113 3.82 20.50 -17.72
N LEU A 114 4.81 21.09 -18.43
CA LEU A 114 5.08 20.77 -19.83
C LEU A 114 5.69 19.39 -19.98
N ARG A 115 6.64 19.05 -19.12
CA ARG A 115 7.29 17.74 -19.08
C ARG A 115 6.29 16.64 -18.65
N ALA A 116 5.46 16.94 -17.67
CA ALA A 116 4.40 16.04 -17.24
C ALA A 116 3.41 15.75 -18.38
N SER A 117 2.95 16.79 -19.07
CA SER A 117 2.02 16.64 -20.20
C SER A 117 2.60 15.77 -21.32
N GLN A 118 3.92 15.82 -21.56
CA GLN A 118 4.59 14.99 -22.55
C GLN A 118 4.76 13.53 -22.10
N LEU A 119 5.13 13.31 -20.85
CA LEU A 119 5.37 11.98 -20.31
C LEU A 119 4.09 11.24 -19.93
N LEU A 120 3.06 11.98 -19.50
CA LEU A 120 1.79 11.41 -19.01
C LEU A 120 0.68 11.45 -20.09
N ALA A 121 1.01 11.82 -21.32
CA ALA A 121 0.03 11.87 -22.40
C ALA A 121 -0.23 10.48 -23.00
N GLY A 122 -1.49 10.04 -22.97
CA GLY A 122 -2.00 8.93 -23.77
C GLY A 122 -1.61 7.52 -23.30
N ASP A 123 -1.57 6.59 -24.25
CA ASP A 123 -1.40 5.14 -24.03
C ASP A 123 -0.07 4.74 -23.37
N GLN A 124 0.96 5.58 -23.46
CA GLN A 124 2.27 5.32 -22.85
C GLN A 124 2.20 5.26 -21.32
N THR A 125 1.41 6.14 -20.70
CA THR A 125 1.22 6.14 -19.24
C THR A 125 0.58 4.85 -18.76
N ALA A 126 -0.47 4.40 -19.46
CA ALA A 126 -1.13 3.15 -19.14
C ALA A 126 -0.15 1.97 -19.23
N ALA A 127 0.66 1.91 -20.30
CA ALA A 127 1.66 0.86 -20.50
C ALA A 127 2.73 0.85 -19.39
N ILE A 128 3.18 2.03 -18.94
CA ILE A 128 4.15 2.16 -17.84
C ILE A 128 3.55 1.64 -16.53
N PHE A 129 2.29 2.01 -16.21
CA PHE A 129 1.63 1.50 -15.02
C PHE A 129 1.39 -0.01 -15.10
N ASP A 130 0.94 -0.53 -16.24
CA ASP A 130 0.75 -1.96 -16.44
C ASP A 130 2.05 -2.74 -16.19
N GLU A 131 3.17 -2.26 -16.75
CA GLU A 131 4.48 -2.88 -16.52
C GLU A 131 4.92 -2.76 -15.07
N THR A 132 4.73 -1.60 -14.43
CA THR A 132 5.03 -1.39 -13.01
C THR A 132 4.25 -2.36 -12.12
N TYR A 133 2.95 -2.57 -12.42
CA TYR A 133 2.14 -3.51 -11.63
C TYR A 133 2.55 -4.96 -11.84
N ARG A 134 3.01 -5.37 -13.04
CA ARG A 134 3.61 -6.69 -13.23
C ARG A 134 4.89 -6.85 -12.40
N GLN A 135 5.76 -5.84 -12.42
CA GLN A 135 7.01 -5.87 -11.63
C GLN A 135 6.76 -5.90 -10.13
N ILE A 136 5.79 -5.13 -9.62
CA ILE A 136 5.37 -5.15 -8.20
C ILE A 136 4.92 -6.56 -7.78
N VAL A 137 4.35 -7.35 -8.67
CA VAL A 137 3.88 -8.71 -8.35
C VAL A 137 4.99 -9.74 -8.46
N SER A 138 5.82 -9.68 -9.51
CA SER A 138 6.58 -10.84 -9.96
C SER A 138 8.07 -10.63 -10.15
N SER A 139 8.62 -9.41 -9.92
CA SER A 139 10.07 -9.23 -9.92
C SER A 139 10.72 -9.92 -8.72
N ASP A 140 11.98 -10.31 -8.86
CA ASP A 140 12.70 -10.99 -7.78
C ASP A 140 12.79 -10.13 -6.50
N SER A 141 12.98 -8.81 -6.63
CA SER A 141 12.98 -7.90 -5.48
C SER A 141 11.62 -7.83 -4.80
N ALA A 142 10.52 -7.78 -5.59
CA ALA A 142 9.16 -7.79 -5.05
C ALA A 142 8.86 -9.07 -4.28
N LEU A 143 9.18 -10.22 -4.87
CA LEU A 143 8.96 -11.52 -4.22
C LEU A 143 9.76 -11.64 -2.91
N ARG A 144 11.02 -11.19 -2.89
CA ARG A 144 11.84 -11.19 -1.65
C ARG A 144 11.27 -10.24 -0.59
N ALA A 145 10.90 -9.02 -0.99
CA ALA A 145 10.38 -7.99 -0.10
C ALA A 145 9.05 -8.42 0.56
N TYR A 146 8.12 -8.93 -0.24
CA TYR A 146 6.83 -9.38 0.29
C TYR A 146 6.94 -10.68 1.09
N ARG A 147 7.86 -11.60 0.73
CA ARG A 147 8.15 -12.76 1.58
C ARG A 147 8.58 -12.32 2.98
N SER A 148 9.55 -11.41 3.07
CA SER A 148 9.99 -10.87 4.37
C SER A 148 8.82 -10.25 5.12
N PHE A 149 8.08 -9.34 4.48
CA PHE A 149 6.93 -8.67 5.07
C PHE A 149 5.89 -9.65 5.63
N PHE A 150 5.41 -10.62 4.82
CA PHE A 150 4.38 -11.56 5.25
C PHE A 150 4.88 -12.55 6.31
N THR A 151 6.14 -12.92 6.27
CA THR A 151 6.76 -13.74 7.32
C THR A 151 6.84 -12.98 8.63
N ASP A 152 7.31 -11.73 8.59
CA ASP A 152 7.52 -10.93 9.80
C ASP A 152 6.21 -10.53 10.46
N ILE A 153 5.15 -10.22 9.69
CA ILE A 153 3.84 -9.91 10.27
C ILE A 153 3.10 -11.13 10.84
N ALA A 154 3.52 -12.34 10.57
CA ALA A 154 3.00 -13.53 11.24
C ALA A 154 3.47 -13.61 12.69
N ASP A 155 4.64 -13.07 13.03
CA ASP A 155 5.14 -12.99 14.40
C ASP A 155 4.38 -11.91 15.21
N PRO A 156 3.77 -12.27 16.36
CA PRO A 156 3.09 -11.30 17.22
C PRO A 156 4.04 -10.23 17.81
N ALA A 157 5.35 -10.47 17.85
CA ALA A 157 6.32 -9.49 18.33
C ALA A 157 6.42 -8.26 17.41
N ASN A 158 6.16 -8.43 16.11
CA ASN A 158 6.22 -7.37 15.11
C ASN A 158 4.90 -6.60 14.93
N ARG A 159 3.86 -6.95 15.67
CA ARG A 159 2.53 -6.33 15.55
C ARG A 159 2.14 -5.58 16.81
N PRO A 160 1.30 -4.54 16.73
CA PRO A 160 0.75 -3.90 15.54
C PRO A 160 1.83 -3.34 14.60
N ALA A 161 1.59 -3.42 13.28
CA ALA A 161 2.53 -2.96 12.28
C ALA A 161 1.89 -1.98 11.28
N LEU A 162 2.71 -1.10 10.71
CA LEU A 162 2.35 -0.20 9.64
C LEU A 162 3.22 -0.52 8.42
N PHE A 163 2.62 -0.55 7.23
CA PHE A 163 3.36 -0.72 5.99
C PHE A 163 3.01 0.35 4.96
N HIS A 164 4.01 0.81 4.24
CA HIS A 164 3.86 1.92 3.31
C HIS A 164 4.83 1.84 2.13
N CYS A 165 4.58 2.66 1.12
CA CYS A 165 5.52 3.09 0.10
C CYS A 165 5.51 4.63 0.05
N THR A 166 5.74 5.28 -1.08
CA THR A 166 5.73 6.74 -1.16
C THR A 166 4.33 7.33 -0.92
N SER A 167 3.31 6.91 -1.69
CA SER A 167 1.92 7.36 -1.54
C SER A 167 1.00 6.35 -0.87
N GLY A 168 1.51 5.15 -0.56
CA GLY A 168 0.71 4.08 0.03
C GLY A 168 -0.33 3.49 -0.91
N LYS A 169 -0.17 3.66 -2.25
CA LYS A 169 -1.16 3.25 -3.24
C LYS A 169 -0.80 1.95 -3.98
N ASP A 170 0.35 1.88 -4.67
CA ASP A 170 0.69 0.80 -5.60
C ASP A 170 1.32 -0.41 -4.90
N ARG A 171 2.59 -0.31 -4.45
CA ARG A 171 3.31 -1.38 -3.72
C ARG A 171 2.57 -1.79 -2.45
N THR A 172 2.12 -0.82 -1.69
CA THR A 172 1.29 -0.99 -0.49
C THR A 172 -0.10 -1.54 -0.85
N GLY A 173 -0.66 -1.11 -1.98
CA GLY A 173 -1.94 -1.59 -2.50
C GLY A 173 -1.91 -3.08 -2.82
N TRP A 174 -0.88 -3.53 -3.53
CA TRP A 174 -0.70 -4.95 -3.83
C TRP A 174 -0.47 -5.79 -2.56
N ALA A 175 0.39 -5.32 -1.64
CA ALA A 175 0.61 -6.02 -0.37
C ALA A 175 -0.70 -6.24 0.41
N ALA A 176 -1.54 -5.19 0.51
CA ALA A 176 -2.84 -5.27 1.15
C ALA A 176 -3.78 -6.22 0.40
N ALA A 177 -3.89 -6.09 -0.93
CA ALA A 177 -4.76 -6.92 -1.76
C ALA A 177 -4.37 -8.40 -1.68
N ALA A 178 -3.08 -8.72 -1.83
CA ALA A 178 -2.59 -10.10 -1.73
C ALA A 178 -2.89 -10.71 -0.35
N LEU A 179 -2.68 -9.94 0.73
CA LEU A 179 -2.99 -10.41 2.07
C LEU A 179 -4.49 -10.65 2.25
N LEU A 180 -5.33 -9.69 1.92
CA LEU A 180 -6.78 -9.81 2.08
C LEU A 180 -7.36 -11.00 1.30
N LEU A 181 -6.87 -11.22 0.07
CA LEU A 181 -7.24 -12.40 -0.73
C LEU A 181 -6.79 -13.70 -0.06
N LEU A 182 -5.56 -13.77 0.47
CA LEU A 182 -5.07 -14.95 1.19
C LEU A 182 -5.92 -15.25 2.43
N LEU A 183 -6.38 -14.21 3.13
CA LEU A 183 -7.24 -14.34 4.31
C LEU A 183 -8.68 -14.72 3.95
N GLY A 184 -9.05 -14.73 2.67
CA GLY A 184 -10.38 -15.12 2.20
C GLY A 184 -11.39 -13.97 2.17
N VAL A 185 -10.93 -12.74 2.09
CA VAL A 185 -11.79 -11.57 1.84
C VAL A 185 -12.29 -11.63 0.39
N ASP A 186 -13.56 -11.26 0.18
CA ASP A 186 -14.16 -11.21 -1.16
C ASP A 186 -13.43 -10.20 -2.06
N GLU A 187 -13.26 -10.53 -3.34
CA GLU A 187 -12.53 -9.70 -4.29
C GLU A 187 -13.14 -8.30 -4.41
N ALA A 188 -14.47 -8.15 -4.31
CA ALA A 188 -15.12 -6.85 -4.35
C ALA A 188 -14.70 -5.96 -3.16
N ASP A 189 -14.57 -6.53 -1.97
CA ASP A 189 -14.07 -5.82 -0.79
C ASP A 189 -12.58 -5.47 -0.92
N VAL A 190 -11.78 -6.31 -1.58
CA VAL A 190 -10.37 -6.03 -1.87
C VAL A 190 -10.23 -4.86 -2.84
N PHE A 191 -11.01 -4.84 -3.92
CA PHE A 191 -11.07 -3.68 -4.84
C PHE A 191 -11.55 -2.43 -4.12
N HIS A 192 -12.57 -2.55 -3.26
CA HIS A 192 -13.05 -1.43 -2.45
C HIS A 192 -11.94 -0.82 -1.58
N ASP A 193 -11.18 -1.65 -0.81
CA ASP A 193 -10.03 -1.14 -0.03
C ASP A 193 -9.02 -0.42 -0.93
N TYR A 194 -8.70 -0.99 -2.07
CA TYR A 194 -7.76 -0.38 -3.00
C TYR A 194 -8.23 1.00 -3.48
N GLU A 195 -9.50 1.14 -3.87
CA GLU A 195 -10.12 2.37 -4.40
C GLU A 195 -10.33 3.45 -3.32
N LEU A 196 -10.41 3.10 -2.03
CA LEU A 196 -10.44 4.08 -0.94
C LEU A 196 -9.25 5.04 -0.99
N THR A 197 -8.14 4.64 -1.58
CA THR A 197 -7.00 5.49 -1.87
C THR A 197 -7.39 6.78 -2.62
N ASN A 198 -8.36 6.69 -3.55
CA ASN A 198 -8.87 7.84 -4.30
C ASN A 198 -9.63 8.85 -3.44
N GLN A 199 -10.11 8.43 -2.26
CA GLN A 199 -10.79 9.31 -1.30
C GLN A 199 -9.80 9.94 -0.32
N TYR A 200 -8.71 9.23 0.02
CA TYR A 200 -7.82 9.61 1.13
C TYR A 200 -6.57 10.38 0.67
N LEU A 201 -6.09 10.17 -0.58
CA LEU A 201 -4.92 10.90 -1.11
C LEU A 201 -5.19 12.31 -1.64
N PRO A 202 -6.34 12.65 -2.27
CA PRO A 202 -6.50 13.94 -2.94
C PRO A 202 -6.30 15.17 -2.05
N ARG A 203 -6.62 15.06 -0.76
CA ARG A 203 -6.41 16.18 0.20
C ARG A 203 -4.93 16.56 0.31
N SER A 204 -4.02 15.58 0.34
CA SER A 204 -2.57 15.82 0.41
C SER A 204 -2.00 16.32 -0.91
N ALA A 205 -2.64 16.00 -2.04
CA ALA A 205 -2.23 16.40 -3.38
C ALA A 205 -2.78 17.78 -3.82
N ALA A 206 -3.74 18.35 -3.09
CA ALA A 206 -4.43 19.57 -3.50
C ALA A 206 -3.49 20.74 -3.81
N ALA A 207 -2.44 20.95 -3.02
CA ALA A 207 -1.44 22.00 -3.25
C ALA A 207 -0.63 21.75 -4.52
N MET A 208 -0.28 20.49 -4.81
CA MET A 208 0.42 20.07 -6.02
C MET A 208 -0.46 20.28 -7.26
N ILE A 209 -1.72 19.84 -7.20
CA ILE A 209 -2.70 20.04 -8.28
C ILE A 209 -2.86 21.53 -8.58
N LYS A 210 -3.02 22.36 -7.54
CA LYS A 210 -3.14 23.81 -7.69
C LYS A 210 -1.91 24.44 -8.36
N LYS A 211 -0.71 24.03 -7.95
CA LYS A 211 0.55 24.51 -8.54
C LYS A 211 0.67 24.07 -10.00
N PHE A 212 0.36 22.83 -10.31
CA PHE A 212 0.40 22.26 -11.66
C PHE A 212 -0.58 22.99 -12.61
N THR A 213 -1.83 23.17 -12.18
CA THR A 213 -2.87 23.91 -12.93
C THR A 213 -2.50 25.37 -13.11
N GLY A 214 -1.94 26.03 -12.06
CA GLY A 214 -1.45 27.40 -12.14
C GLY A 214 -0.29 27.58 -13.12
N GLY A 215 0.48 26.52 -13.42
CA GLY A 215 1.51 26.49 -14.46
C GLY A 215 0.98 26.10 -15.86
N GLY A 216 -0.35 25.98 -16.04
CA GLY A 216 -0.97 25.65 -17.32
C GLY A 216 -1.14 24.15 -17.58
N GLY A 217 -0.89 23.29 -16.60
CA GLY A 217 -1.10 21.85 -16.73
C GLY A 217 -2.58 21.46 -16.62
N ASP A 218 -2.99 20.43 -17.35
CA ASP A 218 -4.30 19.83 -17.24
C ASP A 218 -4.35 18.88 -16.03
N PRO A 219 -5.20 19.13 -14.99
CA PRO A 219 -5.27 18.30 -13.82
C PRO A 219 -5.65 16.83 -14.11
N SER A 220 -6.37 16.56 -15.20
CA SER A 220 -6.71 15.19 -15.60
C SER A 220 -5.47 14.34 -15.91
N THR A 221 -4.39 14.96 -16.35
CA THR A 221 -3.08 14.31 -16.60
C THR A 221 -2.46 13.74 -15.32
N LEU A 222 -2.80 14.30 -14.15
CA LEU A 222 -2.28 13.84 -12.86
C LEU A 222 -3.09 12.68 -12.26
N THR A 223 -4.29 12.41 -12.75
CA THR A 223 -5.18 11.39 -12.19
C THR A 223 -4.51 10.00 -12.07
N PRO A 224 -3.81 9.48 -13.09
CA PRO A 224 -3.14 8.18 -13.01
C PRO A 224 -2.02 8.15 -11.96
N VAL A 225 -1.38 9.29 -11.71
CA VAL A 225 -0.23 9.38 -10.79
C VAL A 225 -0.69 9.61 -9.35
N LEU A 226 -1.72 10.42 -9.15
CA LEU A 226 -2.21 10.81 -7.81
C LEU A 226 -3.28 9.86 -7.26
N GLY A 227 -3.94 9.10 -8.12
CA GLY A 227 -4.98 8.14 -7.77
C GLY A 227 -4.62 6.70 -8.13
N VAL A 228 -5.61 5.85 -8.03
CA VAL A 228 -5.56 4.45 -8.50
C VAL A 228 -6.70 4.20 -9.49
N ASP A 229 -6.48 3.30 -10.44
CA ASP A 229 -7.50 2.75 -11.34
C ASP A 229 -7.66 1.26 -11.02
N PRO A 230 -8.88 0.74 -10.88
CA PRO A 230 -9.13 -0.70 -10.70
C PRO A 230 -8.40 -1.59 -11.71
N LYS A 231 -8.17 -1.08 -12.93
CA LYS A 231 -7.40 -1.77 -13.97
C LYS A 231 -5.98 -2.12 -13.55
N TYR A 232 -5.33 -1.28 -12.75
CA TYR A 232 -3.98 -1.56 -12.26
C TYR A 232 -3.97 -2.76 -11.32
N LEU A 233 -4.92 -2.83 -10.37
CA LEU A 233 -5.07 -4.00 -9.52
C LEU A 233 -5.43 -5.25 -10.35
N GLN A 234 -6.29 -5.09 -11.38
CA GLN A 234 -6.62 -6.19 -12.29
C GLN A 234 -5.39 -6.69 -13.06
N THR A 235 -4.48 -5.80 -13.50
CA THR A 235 -3.20 -6.18 -14.11
C THR A 235 -2.35 -7.00 -13.14
N ALA A 236 -2.26 -6.58 -11.86
CA ALA A 236 -1.56 -7.33 -10.82
C ALA A 236 -2.16 -8.73 -10.60
N LEU A 237 -3.48 -8.83 -10.50
CA LEU A 237 -4.18 -10.12 -10.33
C LEU A 237 -3.98 -11.03 -11.54
N THR A 238 -3.97 -10.46 -12.73
CA THR A 238 -3.72 -11.20 -13.98
C THR A 238 -2.28 -11.74 -14.01
N GLU A 239 -1.29 -10.92 -13.67
CA GLU A 239 0.12 -11.33 -13.58
C GLU A 239 0.28 -12.45 -12.53
N MET A 240 -0.30 -12.26 -11.34
CA MET A 240 -0.27 -13.26 -10.26
C MET A 240 -0.88 -14.59 -10.70
N THR A 241 -2.06 -14.55 -11.33
CA THR A 241 -2.74 -15.77 -11.78
C THR A 241 -1.99 -16.43 -12.92
N SER A 242 -1.46 -15.65 -13.86
CA SER A 242 -0.69 -16.18 -14.98
C SER A 242 0.58 -16.90 -14.55
N ARG A 243 1.28 -16.38 -13.54
CA ARG A 243 2.56 -16.94 -13.09
C ARG A 243 2.42 -18.02 -12.03
N PHE A 244 1.46 -17.86 -11.14
CA PHE A 244 1.37 -18.70 -9.93
C PHE A 244 0.03 -19.43 -9.79
N GLY A 245 -0.88 -19.25 -10.72
CA GLY A 245 -2.19 -19.93 -10.80
C GLY A 245 -3.25 -19.41 -9.83
N SER A 246 -2.88 -19.07 -8.60
CA SER A 246 -3.80 -18.61 -7.55
C SER A 246 -3.08 -17.79 -6.49
N ILE A 247 -3.84 -17.15 -5.59
CA ILE A 247 -3.24 -16.42 -4.46
C ILE A 247 -2.44 -17.36 -3.55
N THR A 248 -2.91 -18.56 -3.26
CA THR A 248 -2.16 -19.55 -2.48
C THR A 248 -0.92 -20.02 -3.22
N GLY A 249 -0.99 -20.16 -4.55
CA GLY A 249 0.15 -20.45 -5.41
C GLY A 249 1.18 -19.30 -5.39
N TYR A 250 0.74 -18.05 -5.41
CA TYR A 250 1.61 -16.87 -5.27
C TYR A 250 2.40 -16.91 -3.95
N PHE A 251 1.72 -17.18 -2.84
CA PHE A 251 2.39 -17.30 -1.54
C PHE A 251 3.34 -18.49 -1.50
N ARG A 252 2.95 -19.68 -2.01
CA ARG A 252 3.78 -20.87 -1.98
C ARG A 252 4.94 -20.80 -2.96
N ASP A 253 4.66 -20.59 -4.24
CA ASP A 253 5.63 -20.76 -5.33
C ASP A 253 6.38 -19.44 -5.63
N GLY A 254 5.71 -18.29 -5.46
CA GLY A 254 6.31 -16.97 -5.63
C GLY A 254 7.08 -16.53 -4.38
N LEU A 255 6.41 -16.53 -3.23
CA LEU A 255 7.00 -16.04 -1.99
C LEU A 255 7.74 -17.13 -1.19
N GLY A 256 7.62 -18.40 -1.58
CA GLY A 256 8.24 -19.52 -0.86
C GLY A 256 7.66 -19.72 0.56
N MET A 257 6.38 -19.40 0.75
CA MET A 257 5.63 -19.64 1.99
C MET A 257 4.74 -20.86 1.79
N ASP A 258 5.13 -21.98 2.38
CA ASP A 258 4.36 -23.22 2.32
C ASP A 258 2.99 -23.11 3.00
N ASP A 259 2.20 -24.18 2.95
CA ASP A 259 0.84 -24.19 3.48
C ASP A 259 0.82 -23.93 5.00
N ASP A 260 1.80 -24.43 5.74
CA ASP A 260 1.92 -24.20 7.20
C ASP A 260 2.21 -22.73 7.52
N ALA A 261 3.08 -22.08 6.75
CA ALA A 261 3.36 -20.65 6.88
C ALA A 261 2.15 -19.79 6.52
N GLN A 262 1.39 -20.17 5.48
CA GLN A 262 0.15 -19.50 5.10
C GLN A 262 -0.93 -19.65 6.19
N ASP A 263 -1.08 -20.83 6.77
CA ASP A 263 -2.04 -21.09 7.85
C ASP A 263 -1.66 -20.36 9.13
N THR A 264 -0.37 -20.25 9.44
CA THR A 264 0.14 -19.43 10.55
C THR A 264 -0.24 -17.96 10.35
N LEU A 265 -0.06 -17.45 9.13
CA LEU A 265 -0.42 -16.06 8.79
C LEU A 265 -1.94 -15.83 8.89
N ARG A 266 -2.77 -16.77 8.39
CA ARG A 266 -4.24 -16.70 8.53
C ARG A 266 -4.63 -16.68 10.00
N ALA A 267 -4.15 -17.64 10.81
CA ALA A 267 -4.46 -17.71 12.24
C ALA A 267 -4.02 -16.45 13.00
N ALA A 268 -2.92 -15.84 12.60
CA ALA A 268 -2.40 -14.61 13.20
C ALA A 268 -3.31 -13.39 12.95
N LEU A 269 -4.00 -13.33 11.80
CA LEU A 269 -4.67 -12.12 11.29
C LEU A 269 -6.19 -12.26 11.16
N THR A 270 -6.79 -13.41 11.50
CA THR A 270 -8.25 -13.60 11.47
C THR A 270 -8.83 -13.89 12.86
N ALA A 271 -10.11 -13.54 13.06
CA ALA A 271 -10.85 -13.74 14.31
C ALA A 271 -12.30 -14.15 14.03
#